data_f515731802356cf24680154433a0c2ca
#
_entry.id   f515731802356cf24680154433a0c2ca
#
_cell.length_a   1.000
_cell.length_b   1.000
_cell.length_c   1.000
_cell.angle_alpha   90.00
_cell.angle_beta   90.00
_cell.angle_gamma   90.00
#
_symmetry.space_group_name_H-M   'P 1'
#
loop_
_entity.id
_entity.type
_entity.pdbx_description
1 polymer ?
#
loop_
_entity_poly.entity_id
_entity_poly.type
_entity_poly.pdbx_seq_one_letter_code
_entity_poly.pdbx_strand_id
1 'polypeptide(L)'
;MKNKKKGISLITLVITIIVIVVLAAAVVLALSRNNPIENAKEATFKSDVKNLQEQLNMYISKQTIDTLGKFKVRDLDLNETTTPNINEILTSIKGSNLEGKVEVKDGNLVYIGDIKQETTWFKEIMGEAIPGVVVTGEAIYTSKNSEGKVDIATIPQGFKVSEKEDEQTIETGLVVIAPDESEFVWVPVPKEELNLFAEYDRTFDRNGNSNMRGKIWKFEKGGVTTGSLVKYSEIGRREPDAVLELDNDLNNLNTINAILNINLEDGNDLKEFMQEEFNDIYGSVEKYHGFYIGRYETGNFSQDKIVSKKGNTDIASQTWYTMYAKEKKYTTQLTGTSVKSNMVYESQWDAVMRWFSKSSNSDVANYPVNAQDGVNANFSGASIATGSLNAINNIYDMAGNVWEWTSGADSTRYRDLRGYNQAKYEEYYFAGFHGRNTPDTIHSTYGSRLSLYL
;
A
#
# COMPACT_ATOMS: atom_id res chain seq x y z
N MET A 1 85.53 26.55 31.70
CA MET A 1 84.40 26.89 30.82
C MET A 1 83.07 26.36 31.41
N LYS A 2 82.21 27.28 31.88
CA LYS A 2 80.91 26.87 32.42
C LYS A 2 79.87 26.78 31.26
N ASN A 3 79.45 25.58 30.93
CA ASN A 3 78.36 25.35 29.97
C ASN A 3 77.09 25.94 30.57
N LYS A 4 76.59 27.06 30.06
CA LYS A 4 75.27 27.59 30.34
C LYS A 4 74.23 26.69 29.65
N LYS A 5 73.57 25.84 30.44
CA LYS A 5 72.31 25.15 29.95
C LYS A 5 71.32 26.25 29.63
N LYS A 6 71.03 26.45 28.33
CA LYS A 6 69.89 27.30 27.88
C LYS A 6 68.64 26.57 28.19
N GLY A 7 67.89 27.00 29.20
CA GLY A 7 66.56 26.53 29.47
C GLY A 7 65.62 26.97 28.35
N ILE A 8 64.64 26.10 28.01
CA ILE A 8 63.57 26.46 27.08
C ILE A 8 62.80 27.60 27.70
N SER A 9 62.59 28.69 26.96
CA SER A 9 61.73 29.79 27.42
C SER A 9 60.28 29.28 27.72
N LEU A 10 59.71 29.73 28.84
CA LEU A 10 58.32 29.39 29.19
C LEU A 10 57.37 29.66 28.03
N ILE A 11 57.57 30.73 27.30
CA ILE A 11 56.78 31.09 26.12
C ILE A 11 56.92 30.03 25.02
N THR A 12 58.12 29.54 24.75
CA THR A 12 58.35 28.48 23.77
C THR A 12 57.66 27.18 24.19
N LEU A 13 57.69 26.85 25.46
CA LEU A 13 56.99 25.66 25.99
C LEU A 13 55.46 25.78 25.82
N VAL A 14 54.90 26.93 26.16
CA VAL A 14 53.44 27.18 26.02
C VAL A 14 53.03 27.13 24.55
N ILE A 15 53.77 27.78 23.65
CA ILE A 15 53.49 27.73 22.20
C ILE A 15 53.55 26.28 21.68
N THR A 16 54.54 25.51 22.12
CA THR A 16 54.66 24.10 21.69
C THR A 16 53.48 23.27 22.15
N ILE A 17 53.01 23.46 23.40
CA ILE A 17 51.82 22.76 23.92
C ILE A 17 50.60 23.17 23.12
N ILE A 18 50.38 24.45 22.86
CA ILE A 18 49.23 24.92 22.05
C ILE A 18 49.28 24.31 20.63
N VAL A 19 50.42 24.29 19.98
CA VAL A 19 50.57 23.70 18.64
C VAL A 19 50.28 22.19 18.67
N ILE A 20 50.75 21.46 19.67
CA ILE A 20 50.47 20.03 19.83
C ILE A 20 48.98 19.80 20.04
N VAL A 21 48.32 20.60 20.90
CA VAL A 21 46.88 20.46 21.15
C VAL A 21 46.07 20.77 19.91
N VAL A 22 46.41 21.80 19.14
CA VAL A 22 45.75 22.14 17.86
C VAL A 22 45.93 21.06 16.83
N LEU A 23 47.18 20.51 16.70
CA LEU A 23 47.46 19.41 15.79
C LEU A 23 46.71 18.12 16.20
N ALA A 24 46.66 17.80 17.51
CA ALA A 24 45.92 16.66 18.01
C ALA A 24 44.42 16.82 17.75
N ALA A 25 43.86 18.01 17.97
CA ALA A 25 42.46 18.30 17.66
C ALA A 25 42.16 18.22 16.15
N ALA A 26 43.08 18.70 15.30
CA ALA A 26 42.93 18.59 13.84
C ALA A 26 42.99 17.13 13.36
N VAL A 27 43.88 16.32 13.94
CA VAL A 27 43.98 14.87 13.65
C VAL A 27 42.73 14.14 14.13
N VAL A 28 42.22 14.44 15.33
CA VAL A 28 40.97 13.85 15.85
C VAL A 28 39.76 14.23 14.95
N LEU A 29 39.69 15.50 14.53
CA LEU A 29 38.65 15.97 13.59
C LEU A 29 38.77 15.32 12.19
N ALA A 30 39.98 15.12 11.69
CA ALA A 30 40.20 14.43 10.42
C ALA A 30 39.88 12.94 10.50
N LEU A 31 40.18 12.29 11.62
CA LEU A 31 39.83 10.90 11.89
C LEU A 31 38.34 10.70 12.14
N SER A 32 37.65 11.67 12.75
CA SER A 32 36.21 11.63 12.96
C SER A 32 35.41 11.89 11.69
N ARG A 33 35.96 12.63 10.72
CA ARG A 33 35.33 12.87 9.40
C ARG A 33 35.61 11.74 8.39
N ASN A 34 36.69 11.01 8.54
CA ASN A 34 37.06 9.86 7.72
C ASN A 34 37.48 8.73 8.64
N ASN A 35 36.50 8.05 9.25
CA ASN A 35 36.78 6.91 10.12
C ASN A 35 37.18 5.69 9.26
N PRO A 36 38.46 5.36 9.06
CA PRO A 36 38.87 4.28 8.15
C PRO A 36 38.35 2.91 8.62
N ILE A 37 38.13 2.78 9.92
CA ILE A 37 37.60 1.52 10.51
C ILE A 37 36.11 1.38 10.15
N GLU A 38 35.32 2.45 10.21
CA GLU A 38 33.90 2.45 9.86
C GLU A 38 33.73 2.26 8.34
N ASN A 39 34.51 2.93 7.53
CA ASN A 39 34.51 2.74 6.08
C ASN A 39 34.89 1.30 5.69
N ALA A 40 35.84 0.68 6.41
CA ALA A 40 36.21 -0.72 6.17
C ALA A 40 35.05 -1.68 6.59
N LYS A 41 34.40 -1.40 7.72
CA LYS A 41 33.20 -2.17 8.15
C LYS A 41 32.07 -2.04 7.13
N GLU A 42 31.78 -0.82 6.68
CA GLU A 42 30.79 -0.57 5.65
C GLU A 42 31.10 -1.33 4.36
N ALA A 43 32.34 -1.23 3.87
CA ALA A 43 32.76 -1.92 2.66
C ALA A 43 32.61 -3.45 2.77
N THR A 44 32.99 -4.03 3.95
CA THR A 44 32.83 -5.46 4.21
C THR A 44 31.35 -5.83 4.25
N PHE A 45 30.53 -5.07 5.01
CA PHE A 45 29.10 -5.31 5.11
C PHE A 45 28.43 -5.26 3.73
N LYS A 46 28.71 -4.23 2.93
CA LYS A 46 28.18 -4.08 1.57
C LYS A 46 28.62 -5.21 0.64
N SER A 47 29.84 -5.70 0.81
CA SER A 47 30.34 -6.87 0.06
C SER A 47 29.62 -8.16 0.45
N ASP A 48 29.38 -8.37 1.75
CA ASP A 48 28.65 -9.52 2.26
C ASP A 48 27.20 -9.53 1.72
N VAL A 49 26.48 -8.39 1.78
CA VAL A 49 25.12 -8.26 1.22
C VAL A 49 25.07 -8.61 -0.26
N LYS A 50 25.99 -8.08 -1.07
CA LYS A 50 26.05 -8.39 -2.51
C LYS A 50 26.26 -9.87 -2.79
N ASN A 51 27.17 -10.50 -2.05
CA ASN A 51 27.43 -11.92 -2.19
C ASN A 51 26.20 -12.78 -1.85
N LEU A 52 25.48 -12.42 -0.78
CA LEU A 52 24.23 -13.12 -0.43
C LEU A 52 23.15 -12.93 -1.50
N GLN A 53 23.03 -11.71 -2.04
CA GLN A 53 22.08 -11.44 -3.12
C GLN A 53 22.40 -12.25 -4.40
N GLU A 54 23.69 -12.40 -4.74
CA GLU A 54 24.11 -13.24 -5.87
C GLU A 54 23.77 -14.71 -5.64
N GLN A 55 24.00 -15.24 -4.42
CA GLN A 55 23.64 -16.60 -4.06
C GLN A 55 22.12 -16.83 -4.13
N LEU A 56 21.33 -15.87 -3.62
CA LEU A 56 19.86 -15.92 -3.71
C LEU A 56 19.40 -15.93 -5.16
N ASN A 57 19.96 -15.08 -6.01
CA ASN A 57 19.61 -15.02 -7.44
C ASN A 57 19.96 -16.32 -8.15
N MET A 58 21.09 -16.95 -7.83
CA MET A 58 21.46 -18.27 -8.37
C MET A 58 20.48 -19.35 -7.91
N TYR A 59 20.09 -19.36 -6.65
CA TYR A 59 19.11 -20.32 -6.13
C TYR A 59 17.74 -20.14 -6.81
N ILE A 60 17.22 -18.91 -6.88
CA ILE A 60 15.96 -18.60 -7.57
C ILE A 60 16.00 -19.07 -9.03
N SER A 61 17.09 -18.73 -9.74
CA SER A 61 17.26 -19.12 -11.13
C SER A 61 17.24 -20.65 -11.32
N LYS A 62 17.93 -21.37 -10.42
CA LYS A 62 17.93 -22.82 -10.43
C LYS A 62 16.53 -23.38 -10.17
N GLN A 63 15.82 -22.91 -9.14
CA GLN A 63 14.45 -23.35 -8.84
C GLN A 63 13.49 -23.09 -10.02
N THR A 64 13.63 -21.94 -10.66
CA THR A 64 12.81 -21.59 -11.83
C THR A 64 13.05 -22.58 -12.99
N ILE A 65 14.30 -22.94 -13.25
CA ILE A 65 14.66 -23.92 -14.29
C ILE A 65 14.17 -25.31 -13.90
N ASP A 66 14.47 -25.78 -12.70
CA ASP A 66 14.14 -27.11 -12.22
C ASP A 66 12.63 -27.38 -12.18
N THR A 67 11.83 -26.34 -12.00
CA THR A 67 10.36 -26.41 -11.97
C THR A 67 9.69 -26.05 -13.31
N LEU A 68 10.47 -25.84 -14.37
CA LEU A 68 9.99 -25.38 -15.68
C LEU A 68 9.15 -24.09 -15.59
N GLY A 69 9.58 -23.14 -14.78
CA GLY A 69 8.93 -21.84 -14.59
C GLY A 69 7.73 -21.84 -13.64
N LYS A 70 7.43 -22.96 -12.97
CA LYS A 70 6.33 -23.04 -11.99
C LYS A 70 6.71 -22.49 -10.61
N PHE A 71 7.99 -22.26 -10.36
CA PHE A 71 8.47 -21.68 -9.11
C PHE A 71 8.03 -20.24 -8.99
N LYS A 72 7.30 -19.93 -7.94
CA LYS A 72 6.88 -18.56 -7.63
C LYS A 72 7.88 -17.97 -6.66
N VAL A 73 8.68 -17.02 -7.12
CA VAL A 73 9.77 -16.38 -6.35
C VAL A 73 9.27 -15.81 -5.04
N ARG A 74 8.09 -15.20 -5.06
CA ARG A 74 7.49 -14.58 -3.89
C ARG A 74 6.93 -15.57 -2.87
N ASP A 75 6.85 -16.86 -3.21
CA ASP A 75 6.53 -17.90 -2.24
C ASP A 75 7.76 -18.35 -1.47
N LEU A 76 8.92 -17.75 -1.76
CA LEU A 76 10.18 -18.10 -1.14
C LEU A 76 10.41 -17.25 0.12
N ASP A 77 10.23 -17.89 1.26
CA ASP A 77 10.63 -17.39 2.57
C ASP A 77 11.71 -18.31 3.14
N LEU A 78 12.86 -17.74 3.53
CA LEU A 78 13.95 -18.46 4.15
C LEU A 78 14.41 -17.75 5.42
N ASN A 79 14.45 -18.50 6.49
CA ASN A 79 15.07 -18.10 7.76
C ASN A 79 15.77 -19.29 8.41
N GLU A 80 16.21 -19.17 9.64
CA GLU A 80 16.92 -20.26 10.33
C GLU A 80 16.01 -21.47 10.68
N THR A 81 14.68 -21.32 10.61
CA THR A 81 13.70 -22.35 10.96
C THR A 81 13.01 -22.99 9.75
N THR A 82 13.18 -22.44 8.55
CA THR A 82 12.59 -23.00 7.32
C THR A 82 13.31 -24.27 6.84
N THR A 83 12.65 -25.02 5.96
CA THR A 83 13.26 -26.16 5.28
C THR A 83 13.07 -25.98 3.77
N PRO A 84 14.14 -25.71 2.99
CA PRO A 84 15.53 -25.59 3.42
C PRO A 84 15.77 -24.35 4.30
N ASN A 85 16.79 -24.44 5.18
CA ASN A 85 17.22 -23.34 6.02
C ASN A 85 18.01 -22.29 5.22
N ILE A 86 17.92 -21.01 5.60
CA ILE A 86 18.63 -19.92 4.93
C ILE A 86 20.14 -20.17 4.82
N ASN A 87 20.76 -20.72 5.88
CA ASN A 87 22.19 -21.02 5.90
C ASN A 87 22.62 -22.18 4.98
N GLU A 88 21.66 -23.02 4.55
CA GLU A 88 21.91 -24.07 3.57
C GLU A 88 21.93 -23.52 2.14
N ILE A 89 21.14 -22.46 1.90
CA ILE A 89 21.01 -21.83 0.58
C ILE A 89 22.03 -20.69 0.42
N LEU A 90 22.12 -19.81 1.41
CA LEU A 90 23.03 -18.66 1.40
C LEU A 90 24.25 -18.99 2.29
N THR A 91 25.09 -19.86 1.80
CA THR A 91 26.21 -20.44 2.60
C THR A 91 27.22 -19.43 3.09
N SER A 92 27.32 -18.24 2.45
CA SER A 92 28.18 -17.14 2.87
C SER A 92 27.68 -16.39 4.08
N ILE A 93 26.47 -16.64 4.56
CA ILE A 93 25.97 -16.04 5.81
C ILE A 93 26.86 -16.43 6.98
N LYS A 94 27.21 -17.71 7.06
CA LYS A 94 27.95 -18.27 8.19
C LYS A 94 29.31 -17.63 8.32
N GLY A 95 29.55 -17.00 9.48
CA GLY A 95 30.81 -16.29 9.77
C GLY A 95 30.88 -14.89 9.16
N SER A 96 29.86 -14.42 8.44
CA SER A 96 29.76 -13.02 7.97
C SER A 96 29.20 -12.09 9.06
N ASN A 97 29.24 -10.78 8.81
CA ASN A 97 28.61 -9.78 9.67
C ASN A 97 27.06 -9.82 9.61
N LEU A 98 26.49 -10.63 8.70
CA LEU A 98 25.04 -10.76 8.45
C LEU A 98 24.43 -12.02 9.10
N GLU A 99 25.23 -12.85 9.77
CA GLU A 99 24.74 -14.04 10.45
C GLU A 99 23.68 -13.67 11.49
N GLY A 100 22.49 -14.27 11.41
CA GLY A 100 21.34 -13.96 12.26
C GLY A 100 20.70 -12.58 12.06
N LYS A 101 21.10 -11.84 11.01
CA LYS A 101 20.59 -10.49 10.74
C LYS A 101 19.86 -10.33 9.40
N VAL A 102 19.75 -11.40 8.62
CA VAL A 102 19.06 -11.39 7.34
C VAL A 102 18.12 -12.59 7.21
N GLU A 103 17.05 -12.38 6.47
CA GLU A 103 16.09 -13.41 6.04
C GLU A 103 15.79 -13.22 4.56
N VAL A 104 15.14 -14.20 3.94
CA VAL A 104 14.48 -14.02 2.64
C VAL A 104 12.99 -14.00 2.88
N LYS A 105 12.34 -12.95 2.41
CA LYS A 105 10.89 -12.80 2.49
C LYS A 105 10.35 -12.43 1.11
N ASP A 106 9.33 -13.16 0.68
CA ASP A 106 8.73 -12.96 -0.65
C ASP A 106 9.79 -12.95 -1.78
N GLY A 107 10.84 -13.79 -1.65
CA GLY A 107 11.95 -13.87 -2.57
C GLY A 107 12.98 -12.72 -2.50
N ASN A 108 12.83 -11.81 -1.56
CA ASN A 108 13.74 -10.69 -1.36
C ASN A 108 14.61 -10.90 -0.12
N LEU A 109 15.90 -10.60 -0.23
CA LEU A 109 16.78 -10.52 0.93
C LEU A 109 16.38 -9.31 1.78
N VAL A 110 16.14 -9.49 3.06
CA VAL A 110 15.73 -8.43 3.99
C VAL A 110 16.62 -8.41 5.23
N TYR A 111 16.86 -7.23 5.78
CA TYR A 111 17.65 -7.03 6.99
C TYR A 111 16.75 -6.99 8.22
N ILE A 112 16.96 -7.92 9.15
CA ILE A 112 16.19 -8.03 10.40
C ILE A 112 16.94 -7.50 11.62
N GLY A 113 18.23 -7.12 11.47
CA GLY A 113 19.04 -6.57 12.56
C GLY A 113 18.52 -5.22 13.07
N ASP A 114 19.02 -4.80 14.25
CA ASP A 114 18.57 -3.57 14.93
C ASP A 114 19.57 -2.41 14.85
N ILE A 115 20.71 -2.61 14.16
CA ILE A 115 21.74 -1.59 14.05
C ILE A 115 21.38 -0.60 12.96
N LYS A 116 21.01 0.62 13.36
CA LYS A 116 20.53 1.69 12.45
C LYS A 116 21.48 1.94 11.28
N GLN A 117 22.79 1.94 11.53
CA GLN A 117 23.80 2.18 10.49
C GLN A 117 23.83 1.02 9.47
N GLU A 118 23.78 -0.23 9.94
CA GLU A 118 23.73 -1.41 9.06
C GLU A 118 22.42 -1.44 8.26
N THR A 119 21.30 -1.05 8.86
CA THR A 119 20.01 -0.89 8.16
C THR A 119 20.14 0.11 7.00
N THR A 120 20.81 1.25 7.24
CA THR A 120 21.02 2.26 6.20
C THR A 120 21.88 1.70 5.07
N TRP A 121 23.01 1.08 5.38
CA TRP A 121 23.90 0.47 4.37
C TRP A 121 23.22 -0.64 3.57
N PHE A 122 22.37 -1.45 4.26
CA PHE A 122 21.60 -2.51 3.59
C PHE A 122 20.63 -1.92 2.58
N LYS A 123 19.82 -0.94 3.00
CA LYS A 123 18.85 -0.26 2.13
C LYS A 123 19.50 0.39 0.91
N GLU A 124 20.65 1.05 1.11
CA GLU A 124 21.43 1.64 0.01
C GLU A 124 21.87 0.59 -1.02
N ILE A 125 22.41 -0.55 -0.55
CA ILE A 125 22.90 -1.62 -1.42
C ILE A 125 21.76 -2.30 -2.17
N MET A 126 20.64 -2.54 -1.50
CA MET A 126 19.47 -3.17 -2.09
C MET A 126 18.67 -2.22 -2.99
N GLY A 127 18.98 -0.92 -2.97
CA GLY A 127 18.24 0.09 -3.71
C GLY A 127 16.81 0.26 -3.20
N GLU A 128 16.61 0.07 -1.88
CA GLU A 128 15.30 0.29 -1.27
C GLU A 128 14.88 1.76 -1.39
N ALA A 129 13.55 1.98 -1.45
CA ALA A 129 12.99 3.32 -1.48
C ALA A 129 13.32 4.08 -0.18
N ILE A 130 13.73 5.33 -0.33
CA ILE A 130 14.06 6.23 0.77
C ILE A 130 12.92 7.27 0.90
N PRO A 131 12.38 7.53 2.12
CA PRO A 131 11.37 8.55 2.32
C PRO A 131 11.78 9.91 1.72
N GLY A 132 10.85 10.56 1.04
CA GLY A 132 11.06 11.85 0.37
C GLY A 132 11.76 11.77 -1.00
N VAL A 133 12.36 10.63 -1.35
CA VAL A 133 13.06 10.46 -2.62
C VAL A 133 12.17 9.79 -3.65
N VAL A 134 12.04 10.40 -4.83
CA VAL A 134 11.31 9.82 -5.96
C VAL A 134 12.08 8.62 -6.51
N VAL A 135 11.40 7.47 -6.61
CA VAL A 135 12.02 6.27 -7.19
C VAL A 135 12.03 6.33 -8.72
N THR A 136 13.17 5.94 -9.32
CA THR A 136 13.37 5.99 -10.77
C THR A 136 13.00 4.70 -11.50
N GLY A 137 12.64 3.67 -10.74
CA GLY A 137 12.12 2.38 -11.16
C GLY A 137 11.26 1.82 -10.02
N GLU A 138 10.74 0.60 -10.15
CA GLU A 138 10.14 -0.08 -8.99
C GLU A 138 11.21 -0.29 -7.92
N ALA A 139 10.89 0.05 -6.67
CA ALA A 139 11.79 -0.13 -5.54
C ALA A 139 11.05 -0.80 -4.38
N ILE A 140 11.75 -1.66 -3.66
CA ILE A 140 11.23 -2.25 -2.43
C ILE A 140 11.31 -1.21 -1.31
N TYR A 141 10.34 -1.25 -0.41
CA TYR A 141 10.36 -0.56 0.87
C TYR A 141 10.10 -1.56 1.99
N THR A 142 10.89 -1.49 3.04
CA THR A 142 10.74 -2.37 4.20
C THR A 142 10.48 -1.57 5.47
N SER A 143 9.61 -2.09 6.33
CA SER A 143 9.42 -1.60 7.70
C SER A 143 9.24 -2.76 8.67
N LYS A 144 9.59 -2.56 9.95
CA LYS A 144 9.28 -3.54 11.00
C LYS A 144 7.88 -3.27 11.54
N ASN A 145 7.11 -4.34 11.73
CA ASN A 145 5.82 -4.29 12.37
C ASN A 145 5.94 -4.37 13.91
N SER A 146 4.83 -4.35 14.61
CA SER A 146 4.75 -4.41 16.09
C SER A 146 5.33 -5.69 16.70
N GLU A 147 5.41 -6.77 15.90
CA GLU A 147 6.05 -8.03 16.32
C GLU A 147 7.56 -8.07 16.02
N GLY A 148 8.12 -7.00 15.44
CA GLY A 148 9.51 -6.92 15.01
C GLY A 148 9.82 -7.64 13.70
N LYS A 149 8.81 -8.18 13.02
CA LYS A 149 8.94 -8.80 11.71
C LYS A 149 9.02 -7.72 10.62
N VAL A 150 9.75 -8.02 9.55
CA VAL A 150 9.87 -7.13 8.40
C VAL A 150 8.68 -7.33 7.47
N ASP A 151 8.00 -6.24 7.13
CA ASP A 151 6.99 -6.18 6.08
C ASP A 151 7.57 -5.50 4.83
N ILE A 152 7.04 -5.86 3.66
CA ILE A 152 7.52 -5.42 2.36
C ILE A 152 6.38 -4.74 1.60
N ALA A 153 6.70 -3.63 0.93
CA ALA A 153 5.88 -2.98 -0.08
C ALA A 153 6.71 -2.68 -1.32
N THR A 154 6.09 -2.61 -2.48
CA THR A 154 6.75 -2.20 -3.72
C THR A 154 6.33 -0.78 -4.09
N ILE A 155 7.27 0.15 -4.11
CA ILE A 155 7.02 1.56 -4.46
C ILE A 155 7.11 1.71 -5.97
N PRO A 156 6.07 2.23 -6.64
CA PRO A 156 6.05 2.38 -8.08
C PRO A 156 7.03 3.45 -8.56
N GLN A 157 7.55 3.29 -9.77
CA GLN A 157 8.32 4.32 -10.45
C GLN A 157 7.58 5.66 -10.44
N GLY A 158 8.29 6.74 -10.16
CA GLY A 158 7.76 8.10 -10.12
C GLY A 158 7.12 8.51 -8.79
N PHE A 159 6.87 7.55 -7.89
CA PHE A 159 6.33 7.81 -6.55
C PHE A 159 7.46 8.03 -5.52
N LYS A 160 7.10 8.59 -4.39
CA LYS A 160 7.97 8.70 -3.21
C LYS A 160 7.21 8.30 -1.95
N VAL A 161 7.90 7.71 -0.99
CA VAL A 161 7.38 7.46 0.35
C VAL A 161 7.29 8.78 1.11
N SER A 162 6.25 8.95 1.93
CA SER A 162 6.11 10.14 2.79
C SER A 162 7.31 10.32 3.72
N GLU A 163 7.68 11.59 3.99
CA GLU A 163 8.75 11.94 4.93
C GLU A 163 8.29 11.91 6.40
N LYS A 164 6.97 11.84 6.65
CA LYS A 164 6.44 11.81 8.02
C LYS A 164 6.60 10.43 8.63
N GLU A 165 7.20 10.36 9.81
CA GLU A 165 7.54 9.10 10.47
C GLU A 165 6.33 8.21 10.75
N ASP A 166 5.18 8.79 11.11
CA ASP A 166 3.92 8.10 11.34
C ASP A 166 3.23 7.55 10.08
N GLU A 167 3.75 7.90 8.90
CA GLU A 167 3.27 7.47 7.58
C GLU A 167 4.19 6.43 6.92
N GLN A 168 5.21 5.93 7.62
CA GLN A 168 6.27 5.09 7.05
C GLN A 168 6.19 3.61 7.42
N THR A 169 5.21 3.20 8.22
CA THR A 169 5.07 1.80 8.64
C THR A 169 3.98 1.11 7.82
N ILE A 170 4.32 -0.03 7.21
CA ILE A 170 3.38 -0.81 6.38
C ILE A 170 2.18 -1.28 7.23
N GLU A 171 2.43 -1.76 8.44
CA GLU A 171 1.39 -2.23 9.36
C GLU A 171 0.33 -1.15 9.67
N THR A 172 0.75 0.10 9.83
CA THR A 172 -0.12 1.23 10.23
C THR A 172 -0.49 2.16 9.07
N GLY A 173 -0.11 1.82 7.85
CA GLY A 173 -0.47 2.55 6.65
C GLY A 173 0.69 3.35 6.05
N LEU A 174 1.50 2.67 5.24
CA LEU A 174 2.54 3.30 4.44
C LEU A 174 1.94 4.25 3.41
N VAL A 175 2.26 5.53 3.51
CA VAL A 175 1.79 6.55 2.56
C VAL A 175 2.81 6.77 1.46
N VAL A 176 2.34 6.73 0.22
CA VAL A 176 3.11 7.12 -0.97
C VAL A 176 2.46 8.30 -1.67
N ILE A 177 3.30 9.12 -2.29
CA ILE A 177 2.90 10.35 -2.96
C ILE A 177 3.19 10.20 -4.44
N ALA A 178 2.15 10.36 -5.26
CA ALA A 178 2.21 10.29 -6.71
C ALA A 178 2.87 11.55 -7.33
N PRO A 179 3.25 11.53 -8.63
CA PRO A 179 3.83 12.71 -9.30
C PRO A 179 2.95 13.95 -9.31
N ASP A 180 1.63 13.80 -9.21
CA ASP A 180 0.66 14.89 -9.13
C ASP A 180 0.33 15.32 -7.69
N GLU A 181 1.09 14.84 -6.70
CA GLU A 181 0.89 15.06 -5.26
C GLU A 181 -0.41 14.42 -4.70
N SER A 182 -1.03 13.49 -5.42
CA SER A 182 -2.06 12.62 -4.85
C SER A 182 -1.44 11.63 -3.89
N GLU A 183 -2.15 11.33 -2.79
CA GLU A 183 -1.66 10.46 -1.73
C GLU A 183 -2.39 9.12 -1.73
N PHE A 184 -1.62 8.05 -1.61
CA PHE A 184 -2.12 6.68 -1.58
C PHE A 184 -1.53 5.92 -0.39
N VAL A 185 -2.25 4.91 0.07
CA VAL A 185 -1.82 4.05 1.15
C VAL A 185 -1.65 2.63 0.63
N TRP A 186 -0.54 1.99 0.96
CA TRP A 186 -0.32 0.58 0.68
C TRP A 186 -1.21 -0.29 1.56
N VAL A 187 -2.01 -1.13 0.93
CA VAL A 187 -2.87 -2.12 1.60
C VAL A 187 -2.24 -3.51 1.41
N PRO A 188 -1.69 -4.12 2.47
CA PRO A 188 -1.13 -5.46 2.38
C PRO A 188 -2.24 -6.50 2.22
N VAL A 189 -2.03 -7.45 1.32
CA VAL A 189 -2.87 -8.64 1.15
C VAL A 189 -1.98 -9.87 1.39
N PRO A 190 -1.96 -10.41 2.61
CA PRO A 190 -1.14 -11.56 2.94
C PRO A 190 -1.46 -12.76 2.05
N LYS A 191 -0.48 -13.60 1.82
CA LYS A 191 -0.60 -14.79 0.97
C LYS A 191 -1.78 -15.69 1.33
N GLU A 192 -2.01 -15.87 2.62
CA GLU A 192 -3.13 -16.64 3.15
C GLU A 192 -4.51 -16.01 2.88
N GLU A 193 -4.55 -14.72 2.49
CA GLU A 193 -5.76 -14.00 2.15
C GLU A 193 -6.01 -13.86 0.63
N LEU A 194 -5.10 -14.33 -0.22
CA LEU A 194 -5.25 -14.24 -1.66
C LEU A 194 -6.54 -14.92 -2.15
N ASN A 195 -6.88 -16.07 -1.58
CA ASN A 195 -8.12 -16.75 -1.91
C ASN A 195 -9.34 -15.91 -1.54
N LEU A 196 -9.30 -15.20 -0.42
CA LEU A 196 -10.37 -14.31 0.02
C LEU A 196 -10.50 -13.08 -0.89
N PHE A 197 -9.38 -12.62 -1.44
CA PHE A 197 -9.38 -11.54 -2.42
C PHE A 197 -9.98 -11.99 -3.75
N ALA A 198 -9.72 -13.23 -4.16
CA ALA A 198 -10.25 -13.83 -5.38
C ALA A 198 -11.69 -14.35 -5.24
N GLU A 199 -12.10 -14.71 -4.00
CA GLU A 199 -13.44 -15.23 -3.74
C GLU A 199 -14.49 -14.12 -3.88
N TYR A 200 -15.04 -14.02 -5.06
CA TYR A 200 -16.38 -13.49 -5.23
C TYR A 200 -17.31 -14.66 -5.50
N ASP A 201 -18.44 -14.64 -4.84
CA ASP A 201 -19.39 -15.75 -4.94
C ASP A 201 -20.09 -15.71 -6.30
N ARG A 202 -19.84 -16.72 -7.14
CA ARG A 202 -20.41 -16.86 -8.48
C ARG A 202 -21.81 -17.51 -8.49
N THR A 203 -22.41 -17.76 -7.33
CA THR A 203 -23.67 -18.48 -7.21
C THR A 203 -24.89 -17.58 -7.36
N PHE A 204 -24.96 -16.82 -8.43
CA PHE A 204 -26.22 -16.22 -8.85
C PHE A 204 -26.98 -17.15 -9.79
N ASP A 205 -28.25 -17.31 -9.55
CA ASP A 205 -29.10 -17.93 -10.55
C ASP A 205 -29.26 -17.00 -11.77
N ARG A 206 -29.73 -17.58 -12.89
CA ARG A 206 -29.94 -16.84 -14.16
C ARG A 206 -30.93 -15.66 -14.02
N ASN A 207 -31.68 -15.59 -12.93
CA ASN A 207 -32.70 -14.55 -12.67
C ASN A 207 -32.17 -13.44 -11.76
N GLY A 208 -30.89 -13.47 -11.39
CA GLY A 208 -30.28 -12.46 -10.52
C GLY A 208 -30.66 -12.62 -9.05
N ASN A 209 -31.29 -13.73 -8.65
CA ASN A 209 -31.55 -14.02 -7.26
C ASN A 209 -30.28 -14.52 -6.60
N SER A 210 -29.79 -13.80 -5.62
CA SER A 210 -28.59 -14.20 -4.91
C SER A 210 -28.88 -15.40 -4.01
N ASN A 211 -28.28 -16.54 -4.31
CA ASN A 211 -28.05 -17.60 -3.34
C ASN A 211 -26.91 -17.26 -2.36
N MET A 212 -26.46 -16.01 -2.38
CA MET A 212 -25.30 -15.50 -1.66
C MET A 212 -25.53 -15.28 -0.17
N ARG A 213 -26.60 -15.80 0.39
CA ARG A 213 -26.88 -15.75 1.82
C ARG A 213 -25.86 -16.48 2.71
N GLY A 214 -24.73 -16.92 2.14
CA GLY A 214 -23.82 -17.82 2.85
C GLY A 214 -22.49 -17.22 3.32
N LYS A 215 -21.98 -16.17 2.71
CA LYS A 215 -20.63 -15.69 3.02
C LYS A 215 -20.59 -14.17 3.23
N ILE A 216 -21.18 -13.74 4.32
CA ILE A 216 -21.04 -12.38 4.79
C ILE A 216 -19.87 -12.33 5.75
N TRP A 217 -18.92 -11.45 5.46
CA TRP A 217 -17.78 -11.21 6.32
C TRP A 217 -18.23 -10.38 7.52
N LYS A 218 -17.99 -10.89 8.70
CA LYS A 218 -18.07 -10.12 9.93
C LYS A 218 -16.66 -9.65 10.27
N PHE A 219 -16.45 -8.36 10.19
CA PHE A 219 -15.18 -7.74 10.56
C PHE A 219 -15.17 -7.55 12.09
N GLU A 220 -14.36 -8.33 12.78
CA GLU A 220 -14.19 -8.26 14.24
C GLU A 220 -12.74 -7.95 14.60
N LYS A 221 -12.52 -7.41 15.79
CA LYS A 221 -11.19 -7.22 16.34
C LYS A 221 -10.41 -8.55 16.32
N GLY A 222 -9.22 -8.52 15.70
CA GLY A 222 -8.34 -9.70 15.59
C GLY A 222 -8.62 -10.60 14.40
N GLY A 223 -9.50 -10.21 13.47
CA GLY A 223 -9.69 -10.96 12.24
C GLY A 223 -11.09 -10.87 11.65
N VAL A 224 -11.31 -11.71 10.66
CA VAL A 224 -12.58 -11.83 9.95
C VAL A 224 -13.16 -13.19 10.26
N THR A 225 -14.40 -13.22 10.74
CA THR A 225 -15.14 -14.47 10.89
C THR A 225 -16.16 -14.63 9.78
N THR A 226 -16.21 -15.82 9.18
CA THR A 226 -17.28 -16.18 8.24
C THR A 226 -18.57 -16.52 8.98
N GLY A 227 -19.70 -16.08 8.43
CA GLY A 227 -20.98 -16.68 8.75
C GLY A 227 -21.84 -16.00 9.81
N SER A 228 -21.54 -14.79 10.23
CA SER A 228 -22.48 -14.00 11.03
C SER A 228 -23.09 -12.89 10.20
N LEU A 229 -24.39 -12.95 10.00
CA LEU A 229 -25.19 -11.91 9.37
C LEU A 229 -25.10 -10.62 10.19
N VAL A 230 -24.44 -9.62 9.67
CA VAL A 230 -24.77 -8.25 10.05
C VAL A 230 -26.05 -7.90 9.28
N LYS A 231 -27.04 -7.39 9.97
CA LYS A 231 -28.45 -7.27 9.53
C LYS A 231 -28.70 -6.63 8.14
N TYR A 232 -27.67 -6.00 7.55
CA TYR A 232 -27.74 -5.28 6.28
C TYR A 232 -26.64 -5.62 5.27
N SER A 233 -25.82 -6.62 5.54
CA SER A 233 -24.78 -7.10 4.61
C SER A 233 -25.25 -8.32 3.81
N GLU A 234 -26.55 -8.46 3.59
CA GLU A 234 -27.14 -9.56 2.82
C GLU A 234 -26.95 -9.40 1.31
N ILE A 235 -26.33 -8.30 0.89
CA ILE A 235 -26.06 -8.03 -0.52
C ILE A 235 -24.73 -8.64 -0.85
N GLY A 236 -24.79 -9.67 -1.62
CA GLY A 236 -23.61 -10.36 -2.07
C GLY A 236 -22.80 -9.54 -3.06
N ARG A 237 -21.52 -9.80 -3.03
CA ARG A 237 -20.53 -9.21 -3.91
C ARG A 237 -20.61 -9.82 -5.30
N ARG A 238 -20.82 -9.00 -6.32
CA ARG A 238 -20.65 -9.35 -7.74
C ARG A 238 -19.55 -8.50 -8.33
N GLU A 239 -18.38 -9.07 -8.44
CA GLU A 239 -17.36 -8.52 -9.29
C GLU A 239 -17.73 -8.79 -10.77
N PRO A 240 -17.05 -8.25 -11.74
CA PRO A 240 -17.52 -7.83 -13.06
C PRO A 240 -18.15 -8.90 -13.95
N ASP A 241 -18.81 -9.89 -13.39
CA ASP A 241 -19.51 -10.94 -14.12
C ASP A 241 -21.00 -10.62 -14.35
N ALA A 242 -21.48 -9.48 -13.91
CA ALA A 242 -22.84 -9.01 -14.14
C ALA A 242 -22.90 -7.94 -15.22
N VAL A 243 -23.86 -8.11 -16.14
CA VAL A 243 -24.30 -7.04 -17.07
C VAL A 243 -25.56 -6.43 -16.47
N LEU A 244 -25.54 -5.12 -16.22
CA LEU A 244 -26.70 -4.39 -15.78
C LEU A 244 -27.58 -3.99 -16.97
N GLU A 245 -28.87 -3.82 -16.73
CA GLU A 245 -29.80 -3.32 -17.76
C GLU A 245 -29.34 -1.98 -18.34
N LEU A 246 -28.85 -1.07 -17.49
CA LEU A 246 -28.32 0.24 -17.85
C LEU A 246 -26.93 0.22 -18.52
N ASP A 247 -26.21 -0.89 -18.43
CA ASP A 247 -24.93 -1.07 -19.14
C ASP A 247 -25.16 -1.22 -20.67
N ASN A 248 -26.40 -1.53 -21.10
CA ASN A 248 -26.78 -1.54 -22.51
C ASN A 248 -27.30 -0.18 -23.04
N ASP A 249 -27.38 0.85 -22.19
CA ASP A 249 -27.70 2.21 -22.63
C ASP A 249 -26.46 2.83 -23.28
N LEU A 250 -26.59 3.14 -24.57
CA LEU A 250 -25.50 3.73 -25.36
C LEU A 250 -25.01 5.09 -24.82
N ASN A 251 -25.86 5.86 -24.11
CA ASN A 251 -25.41 7.11 -23.50
C ASN A 251 -24.41 6.84 -22.37
N ASN A 252 -24.66 5.79 -21.59
CA ASN A 252 -23.78 5.38 -20.49
C ASN A 252 -22.44 4.84 -21.05
N LEU A 253 -22.50 3.95 -22.04
CA LEU A 253 -21.31 3.42 -22.72
C LEU A 253 -20.52 4.52 -23.43
N ASN A 254 -21.19 5.44 -24.12
CA ASN A 254 -20.55 6.56 -24.77
C ASN A 254 -19.83 7.47 -23.76
N THR A 255 -20.30 7.58 -22.53
CA THR A 255 -19.59 8.30 -21.47
C THR A 255 -18.23 7.64 -21.18
N ILE A 256 -18.20 6.31 -21.00
CA ILE A 256 -16.96 5.57 -20.81
C ILE A 256 -16.07 5.68 -22.05
N ASN A 257 -16.63 5.40 -23.25
CA ASN A 257 -15.93 5.42 -24.51
C ASN A 257 -15.23 6.76 -24.75
N ALA A 258 -15.94 7.87 -24.52
CA ALA A 258 -15.39 9.21 -24.70
C ALA A 258 -14.25 9.52 -23.72
N ILE A 259 -14.38 9.13 -22.45
CA ILE A 259 -13.37 9.40 -21.41
C ILE A 259 -12.14 8.54 -21.64
N LEU A 260 -12.31 7.24 -21.92
CA LEU A 260 -11.22 6.28 -22.07
C LEU A 260 -10.66 6.20 -23.48
N ASN A 261 -11.35 6.78 -24.47
CA ASN A 261 -11.03 6.67 -25.89
C ASN A 261 -11.00 5.19 -26.37
N ILE A 262 -12.06 4.45 -26.04
CA ILE A 262 -12.29 3.05 -26.43
C ILE A 262 -13.64 2.93 -27.15
N ASN A 263 -14.01 1.73 -27.57
CA ASN A 263 -15.29 1.45 -28.23
C ASN A 263 -15.94 0.22 -27.60
N LEU A 264 -16.78 0.42 -26.59
CA LEU A 264 -17.68 -0.58 -26.03
C LEU A 264 -19.01 -0.46 -26.78
N GLU A 265 -19.54 -1.54 -27.29
CA GLU A 265 -20.77 -1.57 -28.10
C GLU A 265 -21.98 -1.95 -27.26
N ASP A 266 -21.81 -2.78 -26.23
CA ASP A 266 -22.89 -3.19 -25.33
C ASP A 266 -22.40 -3.49 -23.89
N GLY A 267 -23.29 -3.90 -23.02
CA GLY A 267 -22.97 -4.21 -21.63
C GLY A 267 -22.09 -5.46 -21.47
N ASN A 268 -22.01 -6.36 -22.46
CA ASN A 268 -21.10 -7.50 -22.39
C ASN A 268 -19.67 -7.03 -22.63
N ASP A 269 -19.45 -6.09 -23.54
CA ASP A 269 -18.14 -5.48 -23.77
C ASP A 269 -17.65 -4.81 -22.48
N LEU A 270 -18.51 -4.05 -21.79
CA LEU A 270 -18.16 -3.44 -20.52
C LEU A 270 -17.82 -4.49 -19.46
N LYS A 271 -18.61 -5.54 -19.37
CA LYS A 271 -18.36 -6.66 -18.46
C LYS A 271 -17.01 -7.33 -18.74
N GLU A 272 -16.71 -7.65 -19.99
CA GLU A 272 -15.44 -8.27 -20.40
C GLU A 272 -14.27 -7.32 -20.06
N PHE A 273 -14.40 -6.03 -20.37
CA PHE A 273 -13.42 -5.01 -20.04
C PHE A 273 -13.13 -4.93 -18.54
N MET A 274 -14.17 -4.93 -17.70
CA MET A 274 -14.02 -4.93 -16.24
C MET A 274 -13.43 -6.25 -15.73
N GLN A 275 -13.75 -7.37 -16.37
CA GLN A 275 -13.24 -8.69 -15.99
C GLN A 275 -11.74 -8.82 -16.29
N GLU A 276 -11.28 -8.29 -17.41
CA GLU A 276 -9.85 -8.18 -17.74
C GLU A 276 -9.12 -7.30 -16.73
N GLU A 277 -9.70 -6.14 -16.38
CA GLU A 277 -9.16 -5.26 -15.35
C GLU A 277 -9.03 -5.98 -14.00
N PHE A 278 -10.07 -6.71 -13.57
CA PHE A 278 -10.03 -7.45 -12.32
C PHE A 278 -8.96 -8.56 -12.33
N ASN A 279 -8.79 -9.26 -13.45
CA ASN A 279 -7.75 -10.27 -13.59
C ASN A 279 -6.35 -9.64 -13.49
N ASP A 280 -6.15 -8.47 -14.06
CA ASP A 280 -4.91 -7.68 -13.95
C ASP A 280 -4.65 -7.29 -12.48
N ILE A 281 -5.68 -6.77 -11.79
CA ILE A 281 -5.60 -6.42 -10.36
C ILE A 281 -5.23 -7.64 -9.52
N TYR A 282 -5.93 -8.76 -9.74
CA TYR A 282 -5.65 -10.01 -9.03
C TYR A 282 -4.21 -10.50 -9.27
N GLY A 283 -3.77 -10.50 -10.51
CA GLY A 283 -2.40 -10.86 -10.88
C GLY A 283 -1.36 -9.95 -10.22
N SER A 284 -1.64 -8.64 -10.12
CA SER A 284 -0.80 -7.70 -9.39
C SER A 284 -0.79 -8.00 -7.89
N VAL A 285 -1.96 -8.20 -7.27
CA VAL A 285 -2.06 -8.52 -5.84
C VAL A 285 -1.40 -9.86 -5.53
N GLU A 286 -1.60 -10.88 -6.37
CA GLU A 286 -0.88 -12.15 -6.27
C GLU A 286 0.63 -11.93 -6.40
N LYS A 287 1.05 -10.99 -7.20
CA LYS A 287 2.46 -10.68 -7.46
C LYS A 287 3.10 -9.86 -6.36
N TYR A 288 2.51 -8.86 -5.83
CA TYR A 288 3.11 -7.88 -4.94
C TYR A 288 2.58 -7.97 -3.50
N HIS A 289 1.63 -8.86 -3.23
CA HIS A 289 0.97 -9.03 -1.94
C HIS A 289 0.34 -7.75 -1.38
N GLY A 290 -0.20 -6.93 -2.29
CA GLY A 290 -0.87 -5.70 -1.91
C GLY A 290 -1.24 -4.84 -3.11
N PHE A 291 -1.86 -3.72 -2.82
CA PHE A 291 -2.26 -2.69 -3.77
C PHE A 291 -2.28 -1.32 -3.07
N TYR A 292 -2.49 -0.25 -3.83
CA TYR A 292 -2.63 1.09 -3.28
C TYR A 292 -4.08 1.54 -3.33
N ILE A 293 -4.55 2.18 -2.26
CA ILE A 293 -5.85 2.84 -2.21
C ILE A 293 -5.67 4.33 -1.99
N GLY A 294 -6.53 5.15 -2.58
CA GLY A 294 -6.56 6.59 -2.33
C GLY A 294 -6.66 6.87 -0.83
N ARG A 295 -5.72 7.67 -0.30
CA ARG A 295 -5.73 8.08 1.10
C ARG A 295 -7.02 8.83 1.46
N TYR A 296 -7.57 9.52 0.46
CA TYR A 296 -8.80 10.30 0.51
C TYR A 296 -9.79 9.84 -0.55
N GLU A 297 -11.06 10.17 -0.38
CA GLU A 297 -12.05 10.05 -1.44
C GLU A 297 -11.55 10.81 -2.69
N THR A 298 -11.90 10.29 -3.86
CA THR A 298 -11.51 10.91 -5.13
C THR A 298 -12.17 12.27 -5.27
N GLY A 299 -11.39 13.27 -5.61
CA GLY A 299 -11.87 14.63 -5.79
C GLY A 299 -11.62 15.18 -7.18
N ASN A 300 -12.11 16.42 -7.41
CA ASN A 300 -12.04 17.14 -8.67
C ASN A 300 -12.84 16.48 -9.81
N PHE A 301 -13.96 15.85 -9.50
CA PHE A 301 -14.78 15.21 -10.53
C PHE A 301 -15.34 16.19 -11.58
N SER A 302 -15.52 17.46 -11.22
CA SER A 302 -15.90 18.51 -12.17
C SER A 302 -14.74 18.98 -13.07
N GLN A 303 -13.50 18.59 -12.75
CA GLN A 303 -12.30 18.96 -13.47
C GLN A 303 -11.88 17.87 -14.46
N ASP A 304 -10.94 18.22 -15.36
CA ASP A 304 -10.34 17.24 -16.28
C ASP A 304 -9.47 16.20 -15.55
N LYS A 305 -8.83 16.63 -14.46
CA LYS A 305 -7.93 15.80 -13.66
C LYS A 305 -8.49 15.55 -12.26
N ILE A 306 -8.72 14.32 -11.96
CA ILE A 306 -9.11 13.88 -10.61
C ILE A 306 -7.88 13.69 -9.72
N VAL A 307 -8.06 13.73 -8.41
CA VAL A 307 -6.99 13.62 -7.41
C VAL A 307 -7.45 12.86 -6.17
N SER A 308 -6.48 12.29 -5.41
CA SER A 308 -6.68 11.86 -4.04
C SER A 308 -5.89 12.76 -3.11
N LYS A 309 -6.50 13.87 -2.66
CA LYS A 309 -5.85 14.92 -1.85
C LYS A 309 -6.72 15.38 -0.71
N LYS A 310 -6.03 15.83 0.36
CA LYS A 310 -6.68 16.48 1.49
C LYS A 310 -7.36 17.80 1.08
N GLY A 311 -8.51 18.06 1.69
CA GLY A 311 -9.17 19.37 1.55
C GLY A 311 -10.06 19.51 0.32
N ASN A 312 -10.31 18.41 -0.43
CA ASN A 312 -11.18 18.44 -1.60
C ASN A 312 -12.66 18.37 -1.20
N THR A 313 -13.50 19.13 -1.87
CA THR A 313 -14.96 19.16 -1.67
C THR A 313 -15.76 18.76 -2.92
N ASP A 314 -15.10 18.64 -4.07
CA ASP A 314 -15.70 18.16 -5.34
C ASP A 314 -15.52 16.64 -5.43
N ILE A 315 -16.20 15.90 -4.57
CA ILE A 315 -16.02 14.45 -4.32
C ILE A 315 -17.24 13.61 -4.72
N ALA A 316 -18.28 14.22 -5.31
CA ALA A 316 -19.55 13.55 -5.56
C ALA A 316 -20.25 14.11 -6.82
N SER A 317 -21.53 13.77 -6.98
CA SER A 317 -22.42 14.37 -8.01
C SER A 317 -22.10 13.98 -9.46
N GLN A 318 -21.59 12.78 -9.66
CA GLN A 318 -21.40 12.18 -10.99
C GLN A 318 -22.09 10.80 -11.04
N THR A 319 -22.33 10.30 -12.25
CA THR A 319 -22.76 8.91 -12.44
C THR A 319 -21.61 7.94 -12.15
N TRP A 320 -21.93 6.70 -11.82
CA TRP A 320 -20.96 5.63 -11.71
C TRP A 320 -20.07 5.53 -12.97
N TYR A 321 -20.68 5.60 -14.16
CA TYR A 321 -19.96 5.52 -15.44
C TYR A 321 -18.90 6.61 -15.60
N THR A 322 -19.23 7.84 -15.20
CA THR A 322 -18.26 8.94 -15.24
C THR A 322 -17.13 8.75 -14.24
N MET A 323 -17.46 8.36 -13.00
CA MET A 323 -16.45 8.15 -11.95
C MET A 323 -15.55 6.98 -12.31
N TYR A 324 -16.12 5.83 -12.72
CA TYR A 324 -15.38 4.66 -13.16
C TYR A 324 -14.38 4.99 -14.27
N ALA A 325 -14.85 5.66 -15.33
CA ALA A 325 -13.99 5.99 -16.46
C ALA A 325 -12.88 6.98 -16.09
N LYS A 326 -13.17 8.00 -15.26
CA LYS A 326 -12.16 8.95 -14.80
C LYS A 326 -11.12 8.28 -13.92
N GLU A 327 -11.51 7.41 -12.99
CA GLU A 327 -10.60 6.69 -12.12
C GLU A 327 -9.75 5.67 -12.89
N LYS A 328 -10.33 4.96 -13.85
CA LYS A 328 -9.58 4.11 -14.77
C LYS A 328 -8.53 4.87 -15.57
N LYS A 329 -8.84 6.10 -15.97
CA LYS A 329 -7.94 6.97 -16.74
C LYS A 329 -6.89 7.68 -15.89
N TYR A 330 -7.01 7.70 -14.56
CA TYR A 330 -6.20 8.55 -13.68
C TYR A 330 -4.70 8.47 -13.98
N THR A 331 -4.14 7.28 -14.16
CA THR A 331 -2.69 7.12 -14.39
C THR A 331 -2.21 7.74 -15.70
N THR A 332 -3.09 7.97 -16.66
CA THR A 332 -2.72 8.66 -17.91
C THR A 332 -2.40 10.15 -17.70
N GLN A 333 -2.81 10.73 -16.56
CA GLN A 333 -2.45 12.11 -16.17
C GLN A 333 -1.09 12.19 -15.50
N LEU A 334 -0.52 11.04 -15.09
CA LEU A 334 0.78 10.94 -14.46
C LEU A 334 1.86 10.72 -15.52
N THR A 335 3.06 11.20 -15.23
CA THR A 335 4.22 10.99 -16.09
C THR A 335 5.24 10.11 -15.37
N GLY A 336 5.87 9.19 -16.10
CA GLY A 336 6.98 8.42 -15.58
C GLY A 336 6.59 7.35 -14.55
N THR A 337 5.38 6.81 -14.64
CA THR A 337 4.93 5.69 -13.78
C THR A 337 4.46 4.51 -14.62
N SER A 338 4.53 3.31 -14.05
CA SER A 338 4.05 2.05 -14.63
C SER A 338 2.74 1.56 -13.99
N VAL A 339 2.23 2.24 -12.96
CA VAL A 339 1.00 1.79 -12.29
C VAL A 339 -0.22 1.93 -13.18
N LYS A 340 -1.21 1.09 -12.94
CA LYS A 340 -2.56 1.19 -13.48
C LYS A 340 -3.50 1.68 -12.39
N SER A 341 -4.63 2.28 -12.76
CA SER A 341 -5.64 2.80 -11.84
C SER A 341 -7.02 2.23 -12.13
N ASN A 342 -7.84 2.17 -11.10
CA ASN A 342 -9.22 1.73 -11.17
C ASN A 342 -10.06 2.39 -10.07
N MET A 343 -11.40 2.35 -10.24
CA MET A 343 -12.33 2.51 -9.13
C MET A 343 -12.17 1.29 -8.20
N VAL A 344 -12.20 1.51 -6.88
CA VAL A 344 -12.06 0.41 -5.91
C VAL A 344 -13.05 -0.72 -6.21
N TYR A 345 -12.53 -1.94 -6.30
CA TYR A 345 -13.32 -3.17 -6.39
C TYR A 345 -13.77 -3.62 -5.01
N GLU A 346 -14.87 -4.38 -4.95
CA GLU A 346 -15.40 -4.93 -3.70
C GLU A 346 -14.35 -5.75 -2.94
N SER A 347 -13.55 -6.54 -3.66
CA SER A 347 -12.44 -7.33 -3.10
C SER A 347 -11.35 -6.45 -2.49
N GLN A 348 -11.06 -5.29 -3.10
CA GLN A 348 -10.11 -4.32 -2.56
C GLN A 348 -10.68 -3.65 -1.30
N TRP A 349 -11.96 -3.24 -1.32
CA TRP A 349 -12.62 -2.69 -0.13
C TRP A 349 -12.60 -3.68 1.03
N ASP A 350 -12.99 -4.92 0.79
CA ASP A 350 -12.98 -5.97 1.80
C ASP A 350 -11.58 -6.30 2.31
N ALA A 351 -10.55 -6.20 1.48
CA ALA A 351 -9.16 -6.34 1.92
C ALA A 351 -8.77 -5.22 2.90
N VAL A 352 -9.18 -3.97 2.63
CA VAL A 352 -9.01 -2.85 3.58
C VAL A 352 -9.73 -3.14 4.90
N MET A 353 -10.97 -3.64 4.84
CA MET A 353 -11.73 -3.98 6.05
C MET A 353 -11.05 -5.09 6.87
N ARG A 354 -10.54 -6.14 6.21
CA ARG A 354 -9.78 -7.20 6.88
C ARG A 354 -8.51 -6.65 7.52
N TRP A 355 -7.78 -5.80 6.81
CA TRP A 355 -6.58 -5.17 7.34
C TRP A 355 -6.89 -4.27 8.54
N PHE A 356 -7.92 -3.44 8.46
CA PHE A 356 -8.37 -2.63 9.59
C PHE A 356 -8.71 -3.49 10.81
N SER A 357 -9.39 -4.62 10.64
CA SER A 357 -9.79 -5.51 11.74
C SER A 357 -8.59 -6.16 12.44
N LYS A 358 -7.45 -6.27 11.75
CA LYS A 358 -6.18 -6.81 12.31
C LYS A 358 -5.34 -5.74 12.98
N SER A 359 -5.58 -4.45 12.71
CA SER A 359 -4.79 -3.39 13.32
C SER A 359 -4.95 -3.40 14.84
N SER A 360 -3.91 -2.96 15.55
CA SER A 360 -3.92 -2.85 17.02
C SER A 360 -4.94 -1.85 17.55
N ASN A 361 -5.55 -1.05 16.68
CA ASN A 361 -6.61 -0.12 17.04
C ASN A 361 -7.89 -0.89 17.38
N SER A 362 -8.27 -0.90 18.66
CA SER A 362 -9.39 -1.68 19.18
C SER A 362 -10.75 -1.28 18.63
N ASP A 363 -10.87 -0.09 18.05
CA ASP A 363 -12.13 0.49 17.61
C ASP A 363 -12.46 0.20 16.15
N VAL A 364 -11.51 -0.41 15.40
CA VAL A 364 -11.67 -0.69 13.98
C VAL A 364 -12.83 -1.63 13.70
N ALA A 365 -13.07 -2.64 14.54
CA ALA A 365 -14.20 -3.55 14.38
C ALA A 365 -15.55 -2.83 14.52
N ASN A 366 -15.55 -1.73 15.26
CA ASN A 366 -16.70 -0.86 15.51
C ASN A 366 -16.63 0.42 14.66
N TYR A 367 -15.76 0.50 13.67
CA TYR A 367 -15.64 1.66 12.81
C TYR A 367 -16.83 1.71 11.84
N PRO A 368 -17.70 2.61 11.99
CA PRO A 368 -17.76 3.79 12.85
C PRO A 368 -18.88 3.71 13.91
N VAL A 369 -19.05 2.59 14.60
CA VAL A 369 -20.15 2.40 15.56
C VAL A 369 -20.19 3.48 16.64
N ASN A 370 -19.06 4.15 16.89
CA ASN A 370 -18.98 5.30 17.79
C ASN A 370 -18.88 6.64 17.06
N ALA A 371 -19.50 6.76 15.90
CA ALA A 371 -19.61 8.05 15.21
C ALA A 371 -20.26 9.17 16.02
N GLN A 372 -20.88 8.85 17.15
CA GLN A 372 -21.32 9.86 18.11
C GLN A 372 -20.18 10.74 18.61
N ASP A 373 -18.94 10.24 18.59
CA ASP A 373 -17.76 10.97 19.00
C ASP A 373 -17.12 11.77 17.86
N GLY A 374 -17.63 11.65 16.63
CA GLY A 374 -17.14 12.40 15.45
C GLY A 374 -15.69 12.12 15.06
N VAL A 375 -15.07 11.10 15.65
CA VAL A 375 -13.61 10.98 15.64
C VAL A 375 -13.10 10.36 14.33
N ASN A 376 -13.86 9.44 13.71
CA ASN A 376 -13.37 8.68 12.54
C ASN A 376 -14.34 8.66 11.35
N ALA A 377 -15.48 9.32 11.44
CA ALA A 377 -16.47 9.33 10.36
C ALA A 377 -17.32 10.61 10.39
N ASN A 378 -17.65 11.11 9.20
CA ASN A 378 -18.52 12.29 9.09
C ASN A 378 -19.98 11.85 8.99
N PHE A 379 -20.73 12.07 10.07
CA PHE A 379 -22.19 11.94 10.12
C PHE A 379 -22.86 13.24 10.58
N SER A 380 -22.27 14.38 10.22
CA SER A 380 -22.77 15.71 10.61
C SER A 380 -24.03 16.18 9.89
N GLY A 381 -24.47 15.44 8.86
CA GLY A 381 -25.59 15.81 8.00
C GLY A 381 -25.18 16.62 6.76
N ALA A 382 -23.88 16.91 6.59
CA ALA A 382 -23.32 17.53 5.39
C ALA A 382 -21.95 16.92 5.07
N SER A 383 -21.62 16.78 3.79
CA SER A 383 -20.27 16.39 3.36
C SER A 383 -19.26 17.48 3.76
N ILE A 384 -18.08 17.06 4.16
CA ILE A 384 -16.95 17.93 4.51
C ILE A 384 -15.78 17.67 3.58
N ALA A 385 -14.79 18.56 3.62
CA ALA A 385 -13.58 18.40 2.85
C ALA A 385 -12.81 17.12 3.26
N THR A 386 -12.31 16.38 2.30
CA THR A 386 -11.55 15.13 2.50
C THR A 386 -10.42 15.30 3.51
N GLY A 387 -10.21 14.30 4.36
CA GLY A 387 -9.15 14.31 5.35
C GLY A 387 -9.35 15.29 6.49
N SER A 388 -10.59 15.71 6.77
CA SER A 388 -10.94 16.59 7.89
C SER A 388 -11.04 15.86 9.22
N LEU A 389 -11.25 14.56 9.20
CA LEU A 389 -11.35 13.71 10.38
C LEU A 389 -10.11 12.83 10.56
N ASN A 390 -10.11 11.98 11.58
CA ASN A 390 -8.99 11.07 11.83
C ASN A 390 -8.98 9.90 10.83
N ALA A 391 -7.77 9.48 10.47
CA ALA A 391 -7.54 8.31 9.63
C ALA A 391 -7.48 7.02 10.46
N ILE A 392 -7.79 5.89 9.81
CA ILE A 392 -7.39 4.55 10.26
C ILE A 392 -6.38 4.03 9.26
N ASN A 393 -5.23 3.57 9.75
CA ASN A 393 -4.12 3.14 8.90
C ASN A 393 -3.84 4.16 7.79
N ASN A 394 -3.84 5.45 8.13
CA ASN A 394 -3.63 6.57 7.23
C ASN A 394 -4.67 6.74 6.10
N ILE A 395 -5.78 6.00 6.10
CA ILE A 395 -6.90 6.15 5.17
C ILE A 395 -8.03 6.94 5.85
N TYR A 396 -8.50 7.98 5.19
CA TYR A 396 -9.57 8.86 5.67
C TYR A 396 -10.91 8.47 5.06
N ASP A 397 -11.97 8.77 5.78
CA ASP A 397 -13.36 8.78 5.28
C ASP A 397 -13.85 7.44 4.68
N MET A 398 -13.28 6.29 5.12
CA MET A 398 -13.80 4.96 4.74
C MET A 398 -15.19 4.67 5.31
N ALA A 399 -15.70 5.55 6.14
CA ALA A 399 -17.05 5.52 6.65
C ALA A 399 -17.60 6.95 6.81
N GLY A 400 -18.82 7.16 6.39
CA GLY A 400 -19.45 8.48 6.39
C GLY A 400 -18.97 9.36 5.25
N ASN A 401 -19.17 10.65 5.37
CA ASN A 401 -18.93 11.68 4.36
C ASN A 401 -19.74 11.47 3.08
N VAL A 402 -19.31 10.66 2.13
CA VAL A 402 -20.10 10.25 0.98
C VAL A 402 -20.15 8.73 0.84
N TRP A 403 -21.21 8.19 0.25
CA TRP A 403 -21.19 6.84 -0.27
C TRP A 403 -20.15 6.72 -1.36
N GLU A 404 -19.39 5.66 -1.34
CA GLU A 404 -18.39 5.40 -2.37
C GLU A 404 -18.86 4.28 -3.31
N TRP A 405 -19.03 4.62 -4.58
CA TRP A 405 -19.25 3.65 -5.62
C TRP A 405 -18.08 2.66 -5.70
N THR A 406 -18.40 1.41 -5.90
CA THR A 406 -17.43 0.37 -6.25
C THR A 406 -17.75 -0.24 -7.61
N SER A 407 -16.87 -1.09 -8.11
CA SER A 407 -17.13 -1.86 -9.33
C SER A 407 -18.16 -2.96 -9.15
N GLY A 408 -18.51 -3.30 -7.91
CA GLY A 408 -19.46 -4.36 -7.59
C GLY A 408 -20.87 -4.09 -8.08
N ALA A 409 -21.64 -5.17 -8.19
CA ALA A 409 -23.07 -5.11 -8.53
C ALA A 409 -23.85 -6.12 -7.69
N ASP A 410 -24.98 -5.71 -7.13
CA ASP A 410 -25.85 -6.61 -6.34
C ASP A 410 -26.89 -7.35 -7.17
N SER A 411 -27.16 -6.83 -8.36
CA SER A 411 -28.20 -7.36 -9.27
C SER A 411 -27.96 -6.87 -10.70
N THR A 412 -28.87 -7.17 -11.60
CA THR A 412 -28.88 -6.62 -12.96
C THR A 412 -29.27 -5.14 -13.06
N ARG A 413 -29.50 -4.47 -11.91
CA ARG A 413 -29.99 -3.09 -11.89
C ARG A 413 -29.12 -2.11 -11.12
N TYR A 414 -28.34 -2.58 -10.14
CA TYR A 414 -27.71 -1.73 -9.15
C TYR A 414 -26.21 -2.01 -9.06
N ARG A 415 -25.42 -0.97 -8.95
CA ARG A 415 -24.03 -1.01 -8.50
C ARG A 415 -23.94 -0.83 -7.01
N ASP A 416 -22.90 -1.36 -6.41
CA ASP A 416 -22.67 -1.30 -4.98
C ASP A 416 -22.11 0.03 -4.52
N LEU A 417 -22.51 0.43 -3.34
CA LEU A 417 -22.06 1.62 -2.61
C LEU A 417 -21.54 1.16 -1.25
N ARG A 418 -20.43 1.73 -0.83
CA ARG A 418 -19.77 1.38 0.45
C ARG A 418 -19.64 2.61 1.36
N GLY A 419 -19.37 2.35 2.65
CA GLY A 419 -18.94 3.36 3.62
C GLY A 419 -20.03 4.25 4.20
N TYR A 420 -21.26 4.26 3.64
CA TYR A 420 -22.33 5.17 4.03
C TYR A 420 -21.99 6.66 3.78
N ASN A 421 -22.93 7.57 4.04
CA ASN A 421 -22.74 9.01 3.83
C ASN A 421 -22.88 9.82 5.12
N GLN A 422 -22.84 11.16 4.99
CA GLN A 422 -22.94 12.12 6.08
C GLN A 422 -24.30 12.21 6.77
N ALA A 423 -25.31 11.37 6.38
CA ALA A 423 -26.60 11.38 7.06
C ALA A 423 -26.46 11.05 8.55
N LYS A 424 -27.42 11.46 9.36
CA LYS A 424 -27.38 11.20 10.80
C LYS A 424 -27.20 9.71 11.06
N TYR A 425 -26.27 9.40 11.95
CA TYR A 425 -25.98 8.08 12.44
C TYR A 425 -27.24 7.28 12.78
N GLU A 426 -27.31 6.08 12.21
CA GLU A 426 -28.14 5.00 12.68
C GLU A 426 -27.23 3.81 13.03
N GLU A 427 -27.63 3.03 14.02
CA GLU A 427 -26.88 1.98 14.74
C GLU A 427 -26.18 0.93 13.84
N TYR A 428 -26.37 1.01 12.52
CA TYR A 428 -26.01 -0.04 11.56
C TYR A 428 -25.03 0.41 10.47
N TYR A 429 -24.61 1.68 10.44
CA TYR A 429 -23.82 2.22 9.33
C TYR A 429 -22.34 2.23 9.67
N PHE A 430 -21.57 1.35 9.05
CA PHE A 430 -20.16 1.17 9.26
C PHE A 430 -19.39 1.03 7.93
N ALA A 431 -18.09 1.13 7.94
CA ALA A 431 -17.24 1.11 6.73
C ALA A 431 -17.47 -0.12 5.84
N GLY A 432 -17.79 -1.26 6.43
CA GLY A 432 -18.13 -2.49 5.71
C GLY A 432 -19.56 -2.55 5.16
N PHE A 433 -20.42 -1.51 5.40
CA PHE A 433 -21.81 -1.54 4.97
C PHE A 433 -21.95 -1.48 3.44
N HIS A 434 -22.90 -2.25 2.93
CA HIS A 434 -23.30 -2.25 1.52
C HIS A 434 -24.60 -1.46 1.33
N GLY A 435 -24.54 -0.46 0.48
CA GLY A 435 -25.67 0.17 -0.16
C GLY A 435 -25.71 -0.15 -1.64
N ARG A 436 -26.71 0.32 -2.34
CA ARG A 436 -26.85 0.14 -3.79
C ARG A 436 -27.68 1.23 -4.42
N ASN A 437 -27.40 1.54 -5.67
CA ASN A 437 -28.28 2.37 -6.48
C ASN A 437 -28.07 2.07 -7.97
N THR A 438 -28.94 2.66 -8.82
CA THR A 438 -28.75 2.58 -10.27
C THR A 438 -27.54 3.41 -10.67
N PRO A 439 -26.67 2.90 -11.56
CA PRO A 439 -25.37 3.52 -11.86
C PRO A 439 -25.47 4.87 -12.59
N ASP A 440 -26.63 5.22 -13.14
CA ASP A 440 -26.95 6.51 -13.76
C ASP A 440 -27.37 7.59 -12.75
N THR A 441 -27.53 7.23 -11.47
CA THR A 441 -27.92 8.16 -10.42
C THR A 441 -26.81 9.20 -10.15
N ILE A 442 -27.19 10.47 -10.23
CA ILE A 442 -26.37 11.59 -9.79
C ILE A 442 -26.87 12.06 -8.43
N HIS A 443 -26.02 11.98 -7.42
CA HIS A 443 -26.39 12.41 -6.08
C HIS A 443 -25.21 13.09 -5.38
N SER A 444 -25.50 14.12 -4.59
CA SER A 444 -24.47 14.90 -3.88
C SER A 444 -23.79 14.13 -2.74
N THR A 445 -24.22 12.92 -2.46
CA THR A 445 -23.66 12.03 -1.45
C THR A 445 -23.04 10.78 -2.02
N TYR A 446 -22.90 10.69 -3.34
CA TYR A 446 -22.28 9.55 -4.02
C TYR A 446 -20.98 9.98 -4.66
N GLY A 447 -19.89 9.50 -4.11
CA GLY A 447 -18.52 9.64 -4.55
C GLY A 447 -17.91 8.31 -4.96
N SER A 448 -16.60 8.24 -5.00
CA SER A 448 -15.83 7.01 -5.21
C SER A 448 -14.39 7.19 -4.71
N ARG A 449 -13.59 6.15 -4.82
CA ARG A 449 -12.19 6.16 -4.39
C ARG A 449 -11.29 5.49 -5.41
N LEU A 450 -10.15 6.15 -5.69
CA LEU A 450 -9.09 5.62 -6.53
C LEU A 450 -8.39 4.43 -5.89
N SER A 451 -8.03 3.45 -6.71
CA SER A 451 -7.06 2.42 -6.37
C SER A 451 -5.98 2.34 -7.46
N LEU A 452 -4.78 1.88 -7.07
CA LEU A 452 -3.67 1.65 -7.99
C LEU A 452 -3.13 0.23 -7.80
N TYR A 453 -2.66 -0.34 -8.91
CA TYR A 453 -1.98 -1.64 -8.91
C TYR A 453 -0.79 -1.62 -9.88
N LEU A 454 0.19 -2.54 -9.65
CA LEU A 454 1.48 -2.60 -10.33
C LEU A 454 1.47 -3.56 -11.53
#